data_ab72f6415271611615d81ee1c01a3367
#
_entry.id   ab72f6415271611615d81ee1c01a3367
#
_cell.length_a   1.000
_cell.length_b   1.000
_cell.length_c   1.000
_cell.angle_alpha   90.00
_cell.angle_beta   90.00
_cell.angle_gamma   90.00
#
_symmetry.space_group_name_H-M   'P 1'
#
loop_
_entity.id
_entity.type
_entity.pdbx_description
1 polymer ?
#
loop_
_entity_poly.entity_id
_entity_poly.type
_entity_poly.pdbx_seq_one_letter_code
_entity_poly.pdbx_strand_id
1 'polypeptide(L)'
;MNTKEKNFISAVIYLHDDGDRAVAFCRAVASELDAHFAQYELVVVDDACTDDTVARLREWGREQAAPLTILHMSLFHGLEDAMNAGLDAAIGDYVYEFDSTELCYPASLIFEAYRTALTGSDIVSVCPRTVRGGSSLFYKLFNANSQSAYQLRTDAFRLVTRRAINRVHASSAHLPYRKAAYAASGLKMADLEFDGQLTVKGGGRFNLAVDSLALYTDFGFKASMTITLCMLALALAELVYTLIIFATGHPVAGWTTTMFVITVGFAGLFAVLTIVVKYLCLLLNLNFRQQKYLVESIEKLQK
;
A
#
# COMPACT_ATOMS: atom_id res chain seq x y z
N MET A 1 -14.58 -30.17 -23.67
CA MET A 1 -13.34 -30.07 -22.88
C MET A 1 -13.00 -28.60 -22.83
N ASN A 2 -13.14 -27.95 -21.70
CA ASN A 2 -12.66 -26.57 -21.55
C ASN A 2 -11.13 -26.64 -21.58
N THR A 3 -10.52 -26.05 -22.60
CA THR A 3 -9.06 -25.95 -22.68
C THR A 3 -8.60 -25.00 -21.58
N LYS A 4 -7.78 -25.50 -20.65
CA LYS A 4 -7.16 -24.70 -19.59
C LYS A 4 -6.32 -23.56 -20.20
N GLU A 5 -6.28 -22.43 -19.54
CA GLU A 5 -5.46 -21.27 -19.90
C GLU A 5 -3.97 -21.63 -19.82
N LYS A 6 -3.16 -21.09 -20.73
CA LYS A 6 -1.74 -21.44 -20.87
C LYS A 6 -0.79 -20.52 -20.12
N ASN A 7 -1.25 -19.33 -19.71
CA ASN A 7 -0.45 -18.37 -18.95
C ASN A 7 -0.07 -18.99 -17.61
N PHE A 8 1.15 -18.76 -17.18
CA PHE A 8 1.63 -19.20 -15.87
C PHE A 8 1.11 -18.27 -14.79
N ILE A 9 0.51 -18.83 -13.75
CA ILE A 9 -0.12 -18.08 -12.66
C ILE A 9 0.66 -18.30 -11.37
N SER A 10 0.95 -17.21 -10.64
CA SER A 10 1.40 -17.28 -9.25
C SER A 10 0.30 -16.77 -8.33
N ALA A 11 0.08 -17.46 -7.22
CA ALA A 11 -0.77 -16.98 -6.13
C ALA A 11 0.11 -16.70 -4.91
N VAL A 12 0.34 -15.43 -4.60
CA VAL A 12 1.10 -14.98 -3.42
C VAL A 12 0.14 -14.79 -2.26
N ILE A 13 0.36 -15.47 -1.15
CA ILE A 13 -0.54 -15.55 0.00
C ILE A 13 0.23 -15.16 1.26
N TYR A 14 -0.24 -14.14 1.96
CA TYR A 14 0.31 -13.72 3.24
C TYR A 14 -0.23 -14.56 4.39
N LEU A 15 0.66 -14.98 5.30
CA LEU A 15 0.31 -15.71 6.51
C LEU A 15 0.99 -15.12 7.76
N HIS A 16 0.21 -15.04 8.83
CA HIS A 16 0.71 -14.76 10.17
C HIS A 16 -0.27 -15.31 11.21
N ASP A 17 0.08 -16.47 11.81
CA ASP A 17 -0.70 -17.18 12.83
C ASP A 17 -2.17 -17.44 12.40
N ASP A 18 -2.34 -18.04 11.22
CA ASP A 18 -3.66 -18.29 10.61
C ASP A 18 -4.21 -19.71 10.88
N GLY A 19 -3.39 -20.64 11.38
CA GLY A 19 -3.79 -22.00 11.74
C GLY A 19 -4.50 -22.76 10.61
N ASP A 20 -5.65 -23.37 10.93
CA ASP A 20 -6.45 -24.15 9.96
C ASP A 20 -6.99 -23.33 8.78
N ARG A 21 -7.16 -22.02 8.95
CA ARG A 21 -7.66 -21.15 7.87
C ARG A 21 -6.67 -21.09 6.70
N ALA A 22 -5.37 -21.11 6.97
CA ALA A 22 -4.34 -21.09 5.95
C ALA A 22 -4.48 -22.25 4.97
N VAL A 23 -4.61 -23.48 5.47
CA VAL A 23 -4.77 -24.67 4.63
C VAL A 23 -6.10 -24.66 3.87
N ALA A 24 -7.19 -24.28 4.54
CA ALA A 24 -8.51 -24.19 3.90
C ALA A 24 -8.49 -23.17 2.74
N PHE A 25 -7.88 -22.00 2.95
CA PHE A 25 -7.74 -20.95 1.96
C PHE A 25 -6.87 -21.40 0.78
N CYS A 26 -5.66 -21.94 1.05
CA CYS A 26 -4.78 -22.45 0.01
C CYS A 26 -5.43 -23.54 -0.84
N ARG A 27 -6.21 -24.44 -0.20
CA ARG A 27 -6.96 -25.48 -0.90
C ARG A 27 -8.01 -24.88 -1.83
N ALA A 28 -8.78 -23.88 -1.38
CA ALA A 28 -9.79 -23.22 -2.20
C ALA A 28 -9.15 -22.50 -3.41
N VAL A 29 -8.06 -21.77 -3.20
CA VAL A 29 -7.31 -21.11 -4.27
C VAL A 29 -6.74 -22.13 -5.25
N ALA A 30 -6.07 -23.17 -4.76
CA ALA A 30 -5.49 -24.22 -5.61
C ALA A 30 -6.56 -24.92 -6.45
N SER A 31 -7.72 -25.24 -5.87
CA SER A 31 -8.85 -25.84 -6.59
C SER A 31 -9.34 -24.99 -7.74
N GLU A 32 -9.48 -23.69 -7.53
CA GLU A 32 -9.93 -22.75 -8.57
C GLU A 32 -8.88 -22.58 -9.66
N LEU A 33 -7.60 -22.47 -9.29
CA LEU A 33 -6.51 -22.38 -10.26
C LEU A 33 -6.35 -23.66 -11.07
N ASP A 34 -6.44 -24.84 -10.44
CA ASP A 34 -6.36 -26.11 -11.15
C ASP A 34 -7.53 -26.31 -12.13
N ALA A 35 -8.71 -25.82 -11.80
CA ALA A 35 -9.87 -25.92 -12.71
C ALA A 35 -9.65 -25.15 -14.03
N HIS A 36 -8.91 -24.04 -14.01
CA HIS A 36 -8.84 -23.10 -15.11
C HIS A 36 -7.49 -22.97 -15.79
N PHE A 37 -6.37 -23.24 -15.09
CA PHE A 37 -5.02 -23.01 -15.61
C PHE A 37 -4.25 -24.33 -15.80
N ALA A 38 -3.44 -24.37 -16.84
CA ALA A 38 -2.57 -25.52 -17.12
C ALA A 38 -1.36 -25.58 -16.17
N GLN A 39 -0.87 -24.41 -15.75
CA GLN A 39 0.30 -24.28 -14.90
C GLN A 39 0.09 -23.13 -13.91
N TYR A 40 0.36 -23.41 -12.65
CA TYR A 40 0.30 -22.42 -11.58
C TYR A 40 1.21 -22.83 -10.42
N GLU A 41 1.56 -21.87 -9.57
CA GLU A 41 2.26 -22.07 -8.31
C GLU A 41 1.57 -21.32 -7.17
N LEU A 42 1.77 -21.81 -5.96
CA LEU A 42 1.41 -21.12 -4.73
C LEU A 42 2.70 -20.67 -4.06
N VAL A 43 2.81 -19.37 -3.78
CA VAL A 43 3.90 -18.75 -3.02
C VAL A 43 3.30 -18.24 -1.72
N VAL A 44 3.54 -18.97 -0.65
CA VAL A 44 3.04 -18.64 0.67
C VAL A 44 4.12 -17.93 1.45
N VAL A 45 3.84 -16.77 1.98
CA VAL A 45 4.79 -15.97 2.76
C VAL A 45 4.45 -16.10 4.23
N ASP A 46 5.29 -16.81 4.95
CA ASP A 46 5.26 -16.99 6.39
C ASP A 46 5.98 -15.83 7.07
N ASP A 47 5.21 -14.88 7.59
CA ASP A 47 5.72 -13.70 8.29
C ASP A 47 5.94 -14.00 9.79
N ALA A 48 6.91 -14.89 10.06
CA ALA A 48 7.31 -15.34 11.40
C ALA A 48 6.13 -15.89 12.22
N CYS A 49 5.38 -16.87 11.66
CA CYS A 49 4.33 -17.58 12.39
C CYS A 49 4.90 -18.30 13.62
N THR A 50 4.19 -18.18 14.74
CA THR A 50 4.57 -18.82 16.01
C THR A 50 3.72 -20.05 16.33
N ASP A 51 2.62 -20.24 15.60
CA ASP A 51 1.70 -21.35 15.72
C ASP A 51 2.03 -22.53 14.77
N ASP A 52 1.12 -23.49 14.64
CA ASP A 52 1.30 -24.66 13.78
C ASP A 52 0.91 -24.45 12.31
N THR A 53 0.63 -23.20 11.89
CA THR A 53 0.24 -22.83 10.51
C THR A 53 1.18 -23.44 9.47
N VAL A 54 2.48 -23.23 9.63
CA VAL A 54 3.49 -23.72 8.68
C VAL A 54 3.57 -25.25 8.66
N ALA A 55 3.50 -25.90 9.82
CA ALA A 55 3.53 -27.36 9.92
C ALA A 55 2.36 -28.00 9.14
N ARG A 56 1.17 -27.47 9.30
CA ARG A 56 -0.06 -27.92 8.60
C ARG A 56 0.03 -27.69 7.09
N LEU A 57 0.55 -26.53 6.67
CA LEU A 57 0.74 -26.24 5.26
C LEU A 57 1.80 -27.16 4.61
N ARG A 58 2.85 -27.48 5.32
CA ARG A 58 3.89 -28.40 4.85
C ARG A 58 3.34 -29.81 4.67
N GLU A 59 2.49 -30.28 5.57
CA GLU A 59 1.78 -31.56 5.45
C GLU A 59 0.88 -31.57 4.22
N TRP A 60 -0.01 -30.59 4.11
CA TRP A 60 -0.90 -30.44 2.97
C TRP A 60 -0.15 -30.29 1.64
N GLY A 61 0.93 -29.49 1.61
CA GLY A 61 1.71 -29.20 0.39
C GLY A 61 2.40 -30.43 -0.22
N ARG A 62 2.76 -31.43 0.60
CA ARG A 62 3.35 -32.69 0.12
C ARG A 62 2.36 -33.54 -0.68
N GLU A 63 1.08 -33.32 -0.52
CA GLU A 63 0.00 -34.03 -1.21
C GLU A 63 -0.41 -33.35 -2.51
N GLN A 64 0.01 -32.08 -2.72
CA GLN A 64 -0.41 -31.30 -3.87
C GLN A 64 0.39 -31.62 -5.13
N ALA A 65 -0.28 -31.54 -6.29
CA ALA A 65 0.37 -31.69 -7.59
C ALA A 65 1.06 -30.40 -8.06
N ALA A 66 0.55 -29.23 -7.66
CA ALA A 66 1.13 -27.93 -8.00
C ALA A 66 2.24 -27.54 -7.04
N PRO A 67 3.28 -26.85 -7.52
CA PRO A 67 4.36 -26.36 -6.66
C PRO A 67 3.84 -25.43 -5.56
N LEU A 68 4.19 -25.74 -4.32
CA LEU A 68 4.01 -24.89 -3.17
C LEU A 68 5.37 -24.42 -2.67
N THR A 69 5.61 -23.13 -2.73
CA THR A 69 6.80 -22.48 -2.16
C THR A 69 6.42 -21.82 -0.86
N ILE A 70 7.09 -22.14 0.23
CA ILE A 70 6.95 -21.45 1.51
C ILE A 70 8.17 -20.55 1.70
N LEU A 71 7.95 -19.26 1.78
CA LEU A 71 8.96 -18.24 2.00
C LEU A 71 8.94 -17.85 3.47
N HIS A 72 9.96 -18.24 4.23
CA HIS A 72 10.08 -17.92 5.64
C HIS A 72 10.78 -16.59 5.83
N MET A 73 10.10 -15.65 6.49
CA MET A 73 10.69 -14.38 6.88
C MET A 73 11.49 -14.55 8.16
N SER A 74 12.64 -13.89 8.26
CA SER A 74 13.56 -14.03 9.41
C SER A 74 12.98 -13.48 10.72
N LEU A 75 12.05 -12.55 10.63
CA LEU A 75 11.31 -11.92 11.73
C LEU A 75 9.98 -11.37 11.19
N PHE A 76 9.11 -10.90 12.09
CA PHE A 76 7.88 -10.25 11.68
C PHE A 76 8.17 -8.92 10.98
N HIS A 77 7.84 -8.83 9.68
CA HIS A 77 8.04 -7.64 8.85
C HIS A 77 6.74 -6.88 8.59
N GLY A 78 5.60 -7.54 8.76
CA GLY A 78 4.28 -7.01 8.41
C GLY A 78 3.90 -7.27 6.95
N LEU A 79 2.61 -7.08 6.67
CA LEU A 79 1.97 -7.46 5.41
C LEU A 79 2.70 -6.94 4.15
N GLU A 80 3.06 -5.66 4.11
CA GLU A 80 3.58 -5.06 2.87
C GLU A 80 4.98 -5.58 2.52
N ASP A 81 5.88 -5.65 3.50
CA ASP A 81 7.25 -6.12 3.28
C ASP A 81 7.29 -7.62 2.99
N ALA A 82 6.50 -8.43 3.72
CA ALA A 82 6.37 -9.85 3.48
C ALA A 82 5.82 -10.15 2.08
N MET A 83 4.77 -9.45 1.67
CA MET A 83 4.20 -9.63 0.33
C MET A 83 5.11 -9.12 -0.80
N ASN A 84 5.95 -8.10 -0.57
CA ASN A 84 6.98 -7.72 -1.54
C ASN A 84 7.97 -8.87 -1.76
N ALA A 85 8.40 -9.55 -0.68
CA ALA A 85 9.26 -10.73 -0.80
C ALA A 85 8.58 -11.86 -1.60
N GLY A 86 7.28 -12.09 -1.36
CA GLY A 86 6.48 -13.05 -2.12
C GLY A 86 6.37 -12.72 -3.61
N LEU A 87 6.18 -11.45 -3.95
CA LEU A 87 6.12 -10.98 -5.34
C LEU A 87 7.45 -11.15 -6.07
N ASP A 88 8.58 -10.93 -5.38
CA ASP A 88 9.91 -11.14 -5.94
C ASP A 88 10.21 -12.63 -6.16
N ALA A 89 9.66 -13.51 -5.33
CA ALA A 89 9.81 -14.97 -5.49
C ALA A 89 8.88 -15.55 -6.57
N ALA A 90 7.75 -14.91 -6.85
CA ALA A 90 6.75 -15.34 -7.82
C ALA A 90 7.27 -15.20 -9.26
N ILE A 91 6.99 -16.20 -10.12
CA ILE A 91 7.48 -16.24 -11.52
C ILE A 91 6.37 -16.14 -12.58
N GLY A 92 5.10 -16.17 -12.18
CA GLY A 92 3.94 -16.16 -13.09
C GLY A 92 3.82 -14.92 -13.96
N ASP A 93 3.17 -15.08 -15.11
CA ASP A 93 2.80 -14.00 -16.02
C ASP A 93 1.76 -13.07 -15.38
N TYR A 94 0.88 -13.66 -14.57
CA TYR A 94 -0.11 -13.00 -13.75
C TYR A 94 0.06 -13.46 -12.31
N VAL A 95 0.00 -12.53 -11.37
CA VAL A 95 0.21 -12.79 -9.95
C VAL A 95 -1.01 -12.33 -9.17
N TYR A 96 -1.64 -13.26 -8.46
CA TYR A 96 -2.65 -12.96 -7.46
C TYR A 96 -1.97 -12.57 -6.15
N GLU A 97 -2.42 -11.48 -5.55
CA GLU A 97 -2.01 -11.03 -4.23
C GLU A 97 -3.15 -11.20 -3.24
N PHE A 98 -2.98 -12.11 -2.29
CA PHE A 98 -3.93 -12.36 -1.22
C PHE A 98 -3.36 -11.84 0.10
N ASP A 99 -3.86 -10.70 0.55
CA ASP A 99 -3.41 -10.02 1.76
C ASP A 99 -4.00 -10.65 3.05
N SER A 100 -4.89 -11.65 2.92
CA SER A 100 -5.56 -12.34 4.03
C SER A 100 -6.03 -13.73 3.58
N THR A 101 -6.13 -14.64 4.53
CA THR A 101 -6.68 -15.99 4.37
C THR A 101 -8.20 -16.04 4.58
N GLU A 102 -8.89 -14.90 4.63
CA GLU A 102 -10.36 -14.85 4.76
C GLU A 102 -11.01 -14.95 3.38
N LEU A 103 -11.72 -16.07 3.13
CA LEU A 103 -12.51 -16.25 1.91
C LEU A 103 -13.92 -15.66 2.09
N CYS A 104 -14.03 -14.34 1.98
CA CYS A 104 -15.30 -13.59 2.11
C CYS A 104 -15.98 -13.30 0.77
N TYR A 105 -15.52 -13.93 -0.30
CA TYR A 105 -15.98 -13.76 -1.67
C TYR A 105 -16.12 -15.13 -2.38
N PRO A 106 -16.93 -15.24 -3.44
CA PRO A 106 -16.99 -16.45 -4.26
C PRO A 106 -15.64 -16.76 -4.91
N ALA A 107 -15.17 -18.01 -4.81
CA ALA A 107 -13.87 -18.40 -5.39
C ALA A 107 -13.81 -18.17 -6.91
N SER A 108 -14.95 -18.23 -7.60
CA SER A 108 -15.05 -17.95 -9.05
C SER A 108 -14.56 -16.54 -9.46
N LEU A 109 -14.54 -15.58 -8.52
CA LEU A 109 -13.98 -14.25 -8.77
C LEU A 109 -12.47 -14.27 -9.06
N ILE A 110 -11.77 -15.32 -8.64
CA ILE A 110 -10.35 -15.51 -8.97
C ILE A 110 -10.21 -15.62 -10.49
N PHE A 111 -10.97 -16.49 -11.14
CA PHE A 111 -10.94 -16.63 -12.60
C PHE A 111 -11.54 -15.42 -13.32
N GLU A 112 -12.56 -14.79 -12.77
CA GLU A 112 -13.16 -13.58 -13.35
C GLU A 112 -12.17 -12.39 -13.35
N ALA A 113 -11.35 -12.25 -12.31
CA ALA A 113 -10.28 -11.27 -12.27
C ALA A 113 -9.27 -11.48 -13.42
N TYR A 114 -8.89 -12.72 -13.70
CA TYR A 114 -8.03 -13.04 -14.83
C TYR A 114 -8.68 -12.68 -16.17
N ARG A 115 -9.94 -13.03 -16.36
CA ARG A 115 -10.68 -12.65 -17.58
C ARG A 115 -10.74 -11.14 -17.76
N THR A 116 -10.92 -10.40 -16.67
CA THR A 116 -10.90 -8.93 -16.70
C THR A 116 -9.51 -8.40 -17.06
N ALA A 117 -8.44 -9.00 -16.57
CA ALA A 117 -7.07 -8.61 -16.94
C ALA A 117 -6.82 -8.81 -18.44
N LEU A 118 -7.33 -9.90 -19.03
CA LEU A 118 -7.22 -10.16 -20.48
C LEU A 118 -7.90 -9.09 -21.35
N THR A 119 -8.82 -8.29 -20.82
CA THR A 119 -9.40 -7.14 -21.56
C THR A 119 -8.44 -5.95 -21.66
N GLY A 120 -7.21 -6.09 -21.17
CA GLY A 120 -6.14 -5.11 -21.28
C GLY A 120 -5.93 -4.28 -20.01
N SER A 121 -6.37 -4.77 -18.84
CA SER A 121 -6.05 -4.16 -17.54
C SER A 121 -4.81 -4.82 -16.96
N ASP A 122 -3.88 -4.00 -16.45
CA ASP A 122 -2.64 -4.48 -15.84
C ASP A 122 -2.85 -4.92 -14.38
N ILE A 123 -3.83 -4.34 -13.73
CA ILE A 123 -4.15 -4.57 -12.32
C ILE A 123 -5.66 -4.67 -12.21
N VAL A 124 -6.15 -5.74 -11.58
CA VAL A 124 -7.58 -5.95 -11.31
C VAL A 124 -7.75 -6.10 -9.81
N SER A 125 -8.48 -5.17 -9.19
CA SER A 125 -8.80 -5.20 -7.76
C SER A 125 -10.20 -5.78 -7.55
N VAL A 126 -10.34 -6.74 -6.65
CA VAL A 126 -11.63 -7.32 -6.28
C VAL A 126 -12.13 -6.68 -5.00
N CYS A 127 -13.16 -5.85 -5.12
CA CYS A 127 -13.60 -4.93 -4.10
C CYS A 127 -15.00 -5.30 -3.56
N PRO A 128 -15.24 -5.30 -2.24
CA PRO A 128 -16.59 -5.42 -1.70
C PRO A 128 -17.38 -4.15 -1.97
N ARG A 129 -18.68 -4.28 -2.26
CA ARG A 129 -19.58 -3.12 -2.40
C ARG A 129 -19.75 -2.37 -1.10
N THR A 130 -19.68 -3.06 0.03
CA THR A 130 -19.88 -2.47 1.35
C THR A 130 -18.63 -2.65 2.20
N VAL A 131 -18.06 -1.57 2.69
CA VAL A 131 -16.88 -1.57 3.58
C VAL A 131 -17.30 -1.05 4.94
N ARG A 132 -17.06 -1.84 6.00
CA ARG A 132 -17.18 -1.39 7.39
C ARG A 132 -15.79 -1.05 7.95
N GLY A 133 -15.60 0.19 8.43
CA GLY A 133 -14.40 0.56 9.18
C GLY A 133 -13.77 1.90 8.79
N GLY A 134 -12.77 2.35 9.58
CA GLY A 134 -12.16 3.68 9.53
C GLY A 134 -11.25 4.00 8.33
N SER A 135 -11.14 3.13 7.34
CA SER A 135 -10.32 3.37 6.14
C SER A 135 -10.94 4.41 5.18
N SER A 136 -12.22 4.73 5.33
CA SER A 136 -12.93 5.68 4.45
C SER A 136 -12.31 7.08 4.45
N LEU A 137 -11.89 7.60 5.61
CA LEU A 137 -11.26 8.93 5.72
C LEU A 137 -9.88 8.94 5.04
N PHE A 138 -9.08 7.90 5.26
CA PHE A 138 -7.78 7.74 4.61
C PHE A 138 -7.92 7.74 3.08
N TYR A 139 -8.80 6.91 2.53
CA TYR A 139 -9.02 6.86 1.08
C TYR A 139 -9.53 8.18 0.52
N LYS A 140 -10.41 8.90 1.24
CA LYS A 140 -10.85 10.23 0.82
C LYS A 140 -9.70 11.23 0.76
N LEU A 141 -8.85 11.27 1.81
CA LEU A 141 -7.68 12.15 1.85
C LEU A 141 -6.65 11.78 0.77
N PHE A 142 -6.38 10.49 0.61
CA PHE A 142 -5.45 10.01 -0.40
C PHE A 142 -5.94 10.37 -1.81
N ASN A 143 -7.17 10.01 -2.15
CA ASN A 143 -7.75 10.25 -3.47
C ASN A 143 -7.89 11.75 -3.80
N ALA A 144 -8.16 12.59 -2.80
CA ALA A 144 -8.23 14.05 -2.99
C ALA A 144 -6.86 14.70 -3.25
N ASN A 145 -5.75 14.08 -2.80
CA ASN A 145 -4.40 14.62 -2.91
C ASN A 145 -3.48 13.82 -3.84
N SER A 146 -3.93 12.67 -4.33
CA SER A 146 -3.21 11.86 -5.32
C SER A 146 -3.39 12.44 -6.72
N GLN A 147 -2.34 12.44 -7.52
CA GLN A 147 -2.40 12.76 -8.94
C GLN A 147 -2.84 11.55 -9.80
N SER A 148 -3.16 10.43 -9.16
CA SER A 148 -3.59 9.22 -9.84
C SER A 148 -4.99 9.36 -10.43
N ALA A 149 -5.18 8.87 -11.66
CA ALA A 149 -6.50 8.73 -12.27
C ALA A 149 -7.37 7.64 -11.59
N TYR A 150 -6.74 6.70 -10.88
CA TYR A 150 -7.40 5.63 -10.18
C TYR A 150 -7.64 5.98 -8.71
N GLN A 151 -8.87 5.78 -8.25
CA GLN A 151 -9.26 6.01 -6.87
C GLN A 151 -9.02 4.74 -6.04
N LEU A 152 -8.20 4.83 -4.99
CA LEU A 152 -7.99 3.74 -4.05
C LEU A 152 -9.27 3.36 -3.32
N ARG A 153 -9.54 2.04 -3.27
CA ARG A 153 -10.66 1.41 -2.56
C ARG A 153 -10.15 0.23 -1.74
N THR A 154 -10.97 -0.24 -0.80
CA THR A 154 -10.68 -1.49 -0.10
C THR A 154 -10.92 -2.65 -1.06
N ASP A 155 -9.94 -3.53 -1.20
CA ASP A 155 -10.02 -4.77 -1.96
C ASP A 155 -9.84 -6.00 -1.06
N ALA A 156 -10.36 -7.15 -1.51
CA ALA A 156 -10.18 -8.44 -0.86
C ALA A 156 -8.89 -9.12 -1.35
N PHE A 157 -8.66 -9.05 -2.65
CA PHE A 157 -7.44 -9.48 -3.32
C PHE A 157 -7.28 -8.72 -4.64
N ARG A 158 -6.13 -8.85 -5.26
CA ARG A 158 -5.88 -8.27 -6.59
C ARG A 158 -5.11 -9.23 -7.48
N LEU A 159 -5.28 -9.06 -8.77
CA LEU A 159 -4.50 -9.71 -9.82
C LEU A 159 -3.63 -8.65 -10.50
N VAL A 160 -2.33 -8.93 -10.60
CA VAL A 160 -1.34 -8.00 -11.15
C VAL A 160 -0.58 -8.70 -12.27
N THR A 161 -0.39 -8.05 -13.42
CA THR A 161 0.44 -8.58 -14.50
C THR A 161 1.93 -8.49 -14.13
N ARG A 162 2.74 -9.41 -14.63
CA ARG A 162 4.21 -9.37 -14.46
C ARG A 162 4.79 -8.03 -14.95
N ARG A 163 4.22 -7.49 -16.04
CA ARG A 163 4.60 -6.17 -16.55
C ARG A 163 4.39 -5.07 -15.51
N ALA A 164 3.28 -5.09 -14.80
CA ALA A 164 2.98 -4.10 -13.77
C ALA A 164 3.94 -4.21 -12.59
N ILE A 165 4.19 -5.44 -12.10
CA ILE A 165 5.15 -5.71 -11.02
C ILE A 165 6.53 -5.16 -11.40
N ASN A 166 7.05 -5.56 -12.56
CA ASN A 166 8.38 -5.13 -13.02
C ASN A 166 8.48 -3.61 -13.18
N ARG A 167 7.42 -2.95 -13.67
CA ARG A 167 7.41 -1.50 -13.86
C ARG A 167 7.39 -0.75 -12.53
N VAL A 168 6.62 -1.24 -11.57
CA VAL A 168 6.52 -0.63 -10.24
C VAL A 168 7.82 -0.86 -9.45
N HIS A 169 8.40 -2.07 -9.50
CA HIS A 169 9.70 -2.37 -8.87
C HIS A 169 10.86 -1.61 -9.51
N ALA A 170 10.82 -1.34 -10.82
CA ALA A 170 11.83 -0.51 -11.48
C ALA A 170 11.82 0.95 -10.97
N SER A 171 10.69 1.44 -10.47
CA SER A 171 10.59 2.78 -9.89
C SER A 171 10.98 2.82 -8.41
N SER A 172 10.79 1.72 -7.67
CA SER A 172 11.15 1.58 -6.26
C SER A 172 11.37 0.11 -5.91
N ALA A 173 12.54 -0.23 -5.37
CA ALA A 173 12.85 -1.58 -4.93
C ALA A 173 12.05 -2.02 -3.69
N HIS A 174 11.49 -1.07 -2.95
CA HIS A 174 10.63 -1.30 -1.81
C HIS A 174 9.32 -0.54 -1.99
N LEU A 175 8.20 -1.24 -1.79
CA LEU A 175 6.86 -0.69 -1.90
C LEU A 175 6.22 -0.65 -0.52
N PRO A 176 6.33 0.48 0.20
CA PRO A 176 5.78 0.60 1.56
C PRO A 176 4.27 0.38 1.61
N TYR A 177 3.58 0.65 0.51
CA TYR A 177 2.17 0.38 0.32
C TYR A 177 1.92 0.07 -1.17
N ARG A 178 1.91 -1.22 -1.51
CA ARG A 178 1.78 -1.73 -2.89
C ARG A 178 0.59 -1.15 -3.63
N LYS A 179 -0.58 -1.08 -2.98
CA LYS A 179 -1.79 -0.54 -3.56
C LYS A 179 -1.63 0.92 -4.02
N ALA A 180 -0.99 1.76 -3.22
CA ALA A 180 -0.72 3.15 -3.58
C ALA A 180 0.31 3.27 -4.70
N ALA A 181 1.33 2.40 -4.69
CA ALA A 181 2.33 2.33 -5.77
C ALA A 181 1.69 1.94 -7.10
N TYR A 182 0.78 0.96 -7.10
CA TYR A 182 0.01 0.56 -8.29
C TYR A 182 -0.86 1.71 -8.81
N ALA A 183 -1.60 2.38 -7.93
CA ALA A 183 -2.41 3.54 -8.31
C ALA A 183 -1.56 4.69 -8.91
N ALA A 184 -0.38 4.93 -8.33
CA ALA A 184 0.54 5.97 -8.80
C ALA A 184 1.30 5.59 -10.09
N SER A 185 1.28 4.31 -10.48
CA SER A 185 2.05 3.80 -11.65
C SER A 185 1.55 4.30 -13.00
N GLY A 186 0.31 4.78 -13.06
CA GLY A 186 -0.36 5.16 -14.31
C GLY A 186 -0.73 3.97 -15.22
N LEU A 187 -0.63 2.73 -14.72
CA LEU A 187 -1.06 1.54 -15.41
C LEU A 187 -2.59 1.42 -15.40
N LYS A 188 -3.14 0.68 -16.37
CA LYS A 188 -4.58 0.49 -16.45
C LYS A 188 -5.08 -0.43 -15.35
N MET A 189 -5.95 0.09 -14.50
CA MET A 189 -6.58 -0.63 -13.41
C MET A 189 -8.07 -0.85 -13.69
N ALA A 190 -8.61 -1.95 -13.17
CA ALA A 190 -10.03 -2.28 -13.19
C ALA A 190 -10.48 -2.79 -11.83
N ASP A 191 -11.75 -2.55 -11.49
CA ASP A 191 -12.37 -3.07 -10.28
C ASP A 191 -13.45 -4.11 -10.64
N LEU A 192 -13.44 -5.21 -9.90
CA LEU A 192 -14.54 -6.17 -9.83
C LEU A 192 -15.23 -6.02 -8.49
N GLU A 193 -16.54 -5.78 -8.53
CA GLU A 193 -17.32 -5.61 -7.30
C GLU A 193 -18.06 -6.89 -6.93
N PHE A 194 -18.07 -7.23 -5.64
CA PHE A 194 -18.83 -8.36 -5.12
C PHE A 194 -19.68 -7.98 -3.92
N ASP A 195 -20.76 -8.73 -3.71
CA ASP A 195 -21.63 -8.57 -2.56
C ASP A 195 -21.03 -9.34 -1.37
N GLY A 196 -20.33 -8.63 -0.48
CA GLY A 196 -19.66 -9.18 0.69
C GLY A 196 -19.23 -8.08 1.66
N GLN A 197 -18.85 -8.49 2.86
CA GLN A 197 -18.30 -7.59 3.88
C GLN A 197 -16.89 -8.03 4.22
N LEU A 198 -15.93 -7.13 4.06
CA LEU A 198 -14.58 -7.33 4.57
C LEU A 198 -14.47 -6.77 5.98
N THR A 199 -14.05 -7.62 6.91
CA THR A 199 -13.68 -7.20 8.25
C THR A 199 -12.21 -6.81 8.25
N VAL A 200 -11.96 -5.53 8.25
CA VAL A 200 -10.60 -5.00 8.22
C VAL A 200 -10.03 -5.00 9.63
N LYS A 201 -9.13 -5.95 9.97
CA LYS A 201 -8.39 -5.94 11.23
C LYS A 201 -7.54 -4.67 11.34
N GLY A 202 -7.81 -3.86 12.37
CA GLY A 202 -7.15 -2.57 12.58
C GLY A 202 -5.92 -2.68 13.48
N GLY A 203 -4.74 -2.94 12.93
CA GLY A 203 -3.47 -2.86 13.66
C GLY A 203 -2.39 -2.25 12.76
N GLY A 204 -1.61 -1.27 13.23
CA GLY A 204 -0.48 -0.67 12.50
C GLY A 204 -0.81 0.21 11.28
N ARG A 205 -2.09 0.32 10.90
CA ARG A 205 -2.52 1.02 9.67
C ARG A 205 -2.37 2.54 9.70
N PHE A 206 -2.28 3.13 10.87
CA PHE A 206 -2.12 4.58 10.97
C PHE A 206 -0.74 5.00 10.42
N ASN A 207 0.33 4.30 10.81
CA ASN A 207 1.66 4.59 10.29
C ASN A 207 1.73 4.36 8.78
N LEU A 208 1.18 3.22 8.30
CA LEU A 208 1.08 2.94 6.88
C LEU A 208 0.29 4.03 6.11
N ALA A 209 -0.78 4.54 6.70
CA ALA A 209 -1.57 5.63 6.11
C ALA A 209 -0.77 6.93 6.04
N VAL A 210 -0.04 7.30 7.10
CA VAL A 210 0.82 8.49 7.14
C VAL A 210 1.96 8.36 6.13
N ASP A 211 2.65 7.22 6.11
CA ASP A 211 3.75 6.96 5.18
C ASP A 211 3.27 7.01 3.71
N SER A 212 2.10 6.42 3.45
CA SER A 212 1.51 6.44 2.11
C SER A 212 1.11 7.84 1.65
N LEU A 213 0.52 8.66 2.55
CA LEU A 213 0.20 10.06 2.26
C LEU A 213 1.47 10.88 2.00
N ALA A 214 2.53 10.64 2.77
CA ALA A 214 3.79 11.36 2.61
C ALA A 214 4.52 10.99 1.31
N LEU A 215 4.46 9.71 0.87
CA LEU A 215 5.22 9.20 -0.26
C LEU A 215 4.50 9.34 -1.61
N TYR A 216 3.21 9.07 -1.63
CA TYR A 216 2.44 9.00 -2.88
C TYR A 216 1.51 10.19 -3.09
N THR A 217 1.53 11.18 -2.18
CA THR A 217 0.73 12.41 -2.32
C THR A 217 1.53 13.65 -1.96
N ASP A 218 1.12 14.80 -2.49
CA ASP A 218 1.67 16.11 -2.13
C ASP A 218 1.06 16.68 -0.83
N PHE A 219 0.33 15.87 -0.07
CA PHE A 219 -0.45 16.35 1.09
C PHE A 219 0.42 17.05 2.13
N GLY A 220 1.54 16.43 2.55
CA GLY A 220 2.44 17.02 3.55
C GLY A 220 3.03 18.35 3.11
N PHE A 221 3.44 18.46 1.85
CA PHE A 221 3.97 19.71 1.29
C PHE A 221 2.86 20.77 1.16
N LYS A 222 1.68 20.43 0.63
CA LYS A 222 0.56 21.36 0.49
C LYS A 222 0.07 21.87 1.85
N ALA A 223 -0.04 21.00 2.85
CA ALA A 223 -0.44 21.39 4.21
C ALA A 223 0.57 22.36 4.84
N SER A 224 1.87 22.04 4.75
CA SER A 224 2.95 22.92 5.23
C SER A 224 2.93 24.28 4.52
N MET A 225 2.78 24.28 3.21
CA MET A 225 2.72 25.51 2.40
C MET A 225 1.51 26.36 2.79
N THR A 226 0.34 25.76 3.01
CA THR A 226 -0.87 26.45 3.42
C THR A 226 -0.70 27.09 4.80
N ILE A 227 -0.14 26.33 5.77
CA ILE A 227 0.16 26.87 7.12
C ILE A 227 1.12 28.06 7.02
N THR A 228 2.18 27.93 6.23
CA THR A 228 3.15 29.03 6.04
C THR A 228 2.49 30.26 5.44
N LEU A 229 1.61 30.10 4.44
CA LEU A 229 0.91 31.22 3.80
C LEU A 229 -0.04 31.91 4.79
N CYS A 230 -0.75 31.16 5.63
CA CYS A 230 -1.59 31.69 6.70
C CYS A 230 -0.76 32.47 7.72
N MET A 231 0.41 31.94 8.13
CA MET A 231 1.28 32.60 9.08
C MET A 231 1.92 33.88 8.50
N LEU A 232 2.28 33.87 7.21
CA LEU A 232 2.76 35.07 6.53
C LEU A 232 1.67 36.14 6.43
N ALA A 233 0.42 35.75 6.14
CA ALA A 233 -0.72 36.67 6.12
C ALA A 233 -0.98 37.31 7.49
N LEU A 234 -0.90 36.52 8.57
CA LEU A 234 -1.00 37.00 9.94
C LEU A 234 0.15 37.95 10.27
N ALA A 235 1.39 37.60 9.91
CA ALA A 235 2.56 38.44 10.12
C ALA A 235 2.41 39.79 9.37
N LEU A 236 1.88 39.77 8.16
CA LEU A 236 1.63 40.99 7.40
C LEU A 236 0.54 41.87 8.06
N ALA A 237 -0.54 41.24 8.53
CA ALA A 237 -1.61 41.95 9.27
C ALA A 237 -1.06 42.56 10.56
N GLU A 238 -0.22 41.87 11.32
CA GLU A 238 0.44 42.36 12.52
C GLU A 238 1.40 43.53 12.20
N LEU A 239 2.15 43.44 11.12
CA LEU A 239 3.02 44.53 10.65
C LEU A 239 2.21 45.80 10.34
N VAL A 240 1.12 45.65 9.58
CA VAL A 240 0.22 46.77 9.26
C VAL A 240 -0.39 47.37 10.55
N TYR A 241 -0.88 46.54 11.47
CA TYR A 241 -1.37 46.97 12.77
C TYR A 241 -0.30 47.73 13.57
N THR A 242 0.91 47.24 13.63
CA THR A 242 2.03 47.89 14.30
C THR A 242 2.34 49.28 13.70
N LEU A 243 2.32 49.41 12.35
CA LEU A 243 2.54 50.65 11.65
C LEU A 243 1.40 51.68 11.91
N ILE A 244 0.14 51.22 11.94
CA ILE A 244 -1.00 52.06 12.26
C ILE A 244 -0.89 52.62 13.69
N ILE A 245 -0.56 51.77 14.68
CA ILE A 245 -0.40 52.23 16.08
C ILE A 245 0.79 53.18 16.20
N PHE A 246 1.88 52.93 15.48
CA PHE A 246 3.02 53.83 15.47
C PHE A 246 2.68 55.21 14.91
N ALA A 247 1.82 55.29 13.87
CA ALA A 247 1.46 56.53 13.21
C ALA A 247 0.35 57.29 13.93
N THR A 248 -0.60 56.60 14.60
CA THR A 248 -1.81 57.22 15.18
C THR A 248 -1.82 57.26 16.71
N GLY A 249 -0.97 56.47 17.38
CA GLY A 249 -0.90 56.34 18.83
C GLY A 249 0.43 56.83 19.40
N HIS A 250 0.56 56.67 20.74
CA HIS A 250 1.84 56.85 21.42
C HIS A 250 2.22 55.54 22.13
N PRO A 251 2.72 54.55 21.39
CA PRO A 251 3.08 53.29 21.99
C PRO A 251 4.24 53.45 22.99
N VAL A 252 4.25 52.54 23.96
CA VAL A 252 5.34 52.50 24.95
C VAL A 252 6.69 52.34 24.20
N ALA A 253 7.71 53.04 24.69
CA ALA A 253 9.05 52.98 24.07
C ALA A 253 9.55 51.54 23.97
N GLY A 254 9.96 51.14 22.76
CA GLY A 254 10.43 49.77 22.44
C GLY A 254 9.33 48.80 21.98
N TRP A 255 8.03 49.07 22.18
CA TRP A 255 6.96 48.13 21.77
C TRP A 255 6.97 47.86 20.25
N THR A 256 7.02 48.91 19.43
CA THR A 256 7.03 48.81 17.97
C THR A 256 8.25 48.00 17.47
N THR A 257 9.42 48.25 18.03
CA THR A 257 10.64 47.53 17.66
C THR A 257 10.54 46.03 18.03
N THR A 258 10.00 45.73 19.21
CA THR A 258 9.82 44.36 19.67
C THR A 258 8.85 43.60 18.76
N MET A 259 7.69 44.20 18.45
CA MET A 259 6.71 43.58 17.55
C MET A 259 7.27 43.37 16.15
N PHE A 260 7.98 44.34 15.61
CA PHE A 260 8.62 44.23 14.29
C PHE A 260 9.62 43.05 14.25
N VAL A 261 10.52 42.94 15.24
CA VAL A 261 11.52 41.88 15.31
C VAL A 261 10.87 40.51 15.45
N ILE A 262 9.83 40.36 16.29
CA ILE A 262 9.09 39.11 16.46
C ILE A 262 8.40 38.72 15.14
N THR A 263 7.70 39.63 14.51
CA THR A 263 6.98 39.38 13.25
C THR A 263 7.90 38.92 12.14
N VAL A 264 9.01 39.64 11.93
CA VAL A 264 10.01 39.29 10.91
C VAL A 264 10.70 37.96 11.24
N GLY A 265 11.00 37.73 12.55
CA GLY A 265 11.59 36.50 13.00
C GLY A 265 10.71 35.25 12.75
N PHE A 266 9.42 35.33 13.09
CA PHE A 266 8.49 34.25 12.81
C PHE A 266 8.23 34.04 11.33
N ALA A 267 8.11 35.10 10.51
CA ALA A 267 7.98 34.99 9.07
C ALA A 267 9.18 34.26 8.46
N GLY A 268 10.42 34.61 8.87
CA GLY A 268 11.62 33.94 8.46
C GLY A 268 11.68 32.48 8.89
N LEU A 269 11.28 32.17 10.13
CA LEU A 269 11.24 30.81 10.64
C LEU A 269 10.29 29.92 9.83
N PHE A 270 9.06 30.37 9.53
CA PHE A 270 8.10 29.59 8.74
C PHE A 270 8.58 29.40 7.30
N ALA A 271 9.23 30.39 6.71
CA ALA A 271 9.82 30.25 5.37
C ALA A 271 10.90 29.15 5.34
N VAL A 272 11.81 29.14 6.32
CA VAL A 272 12.86 28.10 6.45
C VAL A 272 12.24 26.73 6.69
N LEU A 273 11.26 26.63 7.60
CA LEU A 273 10.57 25.34 7.87
C LEU A 273 9.91 24.76 6.62
N THR A 274 9.31 25.57 5.76
CA THR A 274 8.73 25.11 4.49
C THR A 274 9.78 24.51 3.56
N ILE A 275 10.95 25.14 3.47
CA ILE A 275 12.08 24.63 2.70
C ILE A 275 12.56 23.30 3.28
N VAL A 276 12.72 23.20 4.60
CA VAL A 276 13.15 21.97 5.28
C VAL A 276 12.16 20.84 5.02
N VAL A 277 10.85 21.07 5.14
CA VAL A 277 9.83 20.05 4.84
C VAL A 277 9.92 19.55 3.41
N LYS A 278 10.15 20.44 2.44
CA LYS A 278 10.34 20.07 1.04
C LYS A 278 11.56 19.15 0.86
N TYR A 279 12.69 19.48 1.47
CA TYR A 279 13.90 18.64 1.40
C TYR A 279 13.71 17.31 2.12
N LEU A 280 13.01 17.27 3.27
CA LEU A 280 12.68 16.03 3.96
C LEU A 280 11.81 15.11 3.09
N CYS A 281 10.80 15.64 2.42
CA CYS A 281 9.99 14.86 1.47
C CYS A 281 10.84 14.26 0.34
N LEU A 282 11.81 15.01 -0.19
CA LEU A 282 12.73 14.50 -1.22
C LEU A 282 13.65 13.40 -0.67
N LEU A 283 14.18 13.56 0.53
CA LEU A 283 15.03 12.55 1.18
C LEU A 283 14.26 11.27 1.48
N LEU A 284 13.02 11.37 1.96
CA LEU A 284 12.13 10.23 2.16
C LEU A 284 11.97 9.44 0.85
N ASN A 285 11.64 10.11 -0.25
CA ASN A 285 11.48 9.46 -1.57
C ASN A 285 12.75 8.73 -2.03
N LEU A 286 13.94 9.23 -1.68
CA LEU A 286 15.21 8.57 -2.01
C LEU A 286 15.51 7.36 -1.12
N ASN A 287 15.15 7.42 0.18
CA ASN A 287 15.42 6.35 1.13
C ASN A 287 14.55 5.10 0.89
N PHE A 288 13.34 5.27 0.33
CA PHE A 288 12.44 4.14 0.01
C PHE A 288 12.87 3.29 -1.20
N ARG A 289 14.01 3.56 -1.81
CA ARG A 289 14.59 2.73 -2.88
C ARG A 289 15.37 1.52 -2.39
N GLN A 290 15.54 1.35 -1.08
CA GLN A 290 16.27 0.22 -0.49
C GLN A 290 15.32 -0.91 -0.10
N GLN A 291 15.74 -2.16 -0.37
CA GLN A 291 15.03 -3.36 0.07
C GLN A 291 15.05 -3.47 1.60
N LYS A 292 13.89 -3.72 2.23
CA LYS A 292 13.75 -3.70 3.70
C LYS A 292 13.36 -5.03 4.32
N TYR A 293 13.32 -6.12 3.56
CA TYR A 293 12.96 -7.42 4.08
C TYR A 293 14.13 -8.41 4.02
N LEU A 294 14.14 -9.35 4.95
CA LEU A 294 15.10 -10.44 5.02
C LEU A 294 14.35 -11.77 4.98
N VAL A 295 14.69 -12.58 4.01
CA VAL A 295 14.19 -13.95 3.89
C VAL A 295 15.16 -14.86 4.64
N GLU A 296 14.64 -15.67 5.57
CA GLU A 296 15.44 -16.66 6.29
C GLU A 296 15.71 -17.88 5.42
N SER A 297 14.66 -18.44 4.84
CA SER A 297 14.76 -19.64 3.99
C SER A 297 13.61 -19.76 3.01
N ILE A 298 13.81 -20.54 1.96
CA ILE A 298 12.79 -20.86 0.96
C ILE A 298 12.65 -22.37 0.90
N GLU A 299 11.46 -22.86 1.20
CA GLU A 299 11.11 -24.28 1.12
C GLU A 299 10.21 -24.52 -0.10
N LYS A 300 10.63 -25.42 -1.00
CA LYS A 300 9.81 -25.82 -2.15
C LYS A 300 9.28 -27.23 -1.93
N LEU A 301 7.98 -27.37 -1.94
CA LEU A 301 7.25 -28.62 -1.83
C LEU A 301 6.65 -28.94 -3.19
N GLN A 302 7.07 -30.09 -3.75
CA GLN A 302 6.56 -30.62 -5.00
C GLN A 302 6.49 -32.13 -4.89
N LYS A 303 5.41 -32.72 -5.40
CA LYS A 303 5.23 -34.18 -5.43
C LYS A 303 6.02 -34.81 -6.55
#